data_7fa2f38622525c77636ef26801c99bd1
#
_entry.id   7fa2f38622525c77636ef26801c99bd1
#
_cell.length_a   1.000
_cell.length_b   1.000
_cell.length_c   1.000
_cell.angle_alpha   90.00
_cell.angle_beta   90.00
_cell.angle_gamma   90.00
#
_symmetry.space_group_name_H-M   'P 1'
#
loop_
_entity.id
_entity.type
_entity.pdbx_description
1 polymer ?
#
loop_
_entity_poly.entity_id
_entity_poly.type
_entity_poly.pdbx_seq_one_letter_code
_entity_poly.pdbx_strand_id
1 'polypeptide(L)'
;DGNTWDKGYRKSAKTVGLVIGNYHPHGDSSVYDAMVRMSQEWKIRTPQIDMQGNNGSIDDDPAAAMRYTEARLGRISEHLLKDIEKETVLWAPNFDDTAMEPTVLPARYPNLLVNGITGIAAGYATNIPPHNLSEAIDAAVYRIQHADCSLDELMEYIQGPDFPTGGIVQGIEGIREAFETGKGRIIIRGKANIEQK
;
A
#
# COMPACT_ATOMS: atom_id res chain seq x y z
N ASP A 1 1.82 17.26 -8.30
CA ASP A 1 1.37 17.62 -9.67
C ASP A 1 -0.16 17.68 -9.84
N GLY A 2 -0.90 17.61 -8.75
CA GLY A 2 -2.35 17.86 -8.72
C GLY A 2 -3.21 16.85 -9.48
N ASN A 3 -2.76 15.62 -9.67
CA ASN A 3 -3.56 14.53 -10.24
C ASN A 3 -4.35 13.80 -9.15
N THR A 4 -5.14 14.55 -8.39
CA THR A 4 -5.91 14.08 -7.24
C THR A 4 -7.19 13.38 -7.65
N TRP A 5 -7.78 12.64 -6.72
CA TRP A 5 -8.97 11.82 -6.92
C TRP A 5 -10.20 12.59 -7.42
N ASP A 6 -10.28 13.89 -7.13
CA ASP A 6 -11.35 14.80 -7.53
C ASP A 6 -11.16 15.41 -8.94
N LYS A 7 -10.03 15.11 -9.60
CA LYS A 7 -9.73 15.55 -10.96
C LYS A 7 -10.05 14.48 -11.99
N GLY A 8 -10.08 14.87 -13.26
CA GLY A 8 -10.20 13.93 -14.36
C GLY A 8 -8.99 13.01 -14.46
N TYR A 9 -9.20 11.82 -14.99
CA TYR A 9 -8.12 10.90 -15.28
C TYR A 9 -7.11 11.49 -16.27
N ARG A 10 -5.85 11.13 -16.11
CA ARG A 10 -4.77 11.49 -17.03
C ARG A 10 -4.13 10.23 -17.60
N LYS A 11 -3.66 10.29 -18.85
CA LYS A 11 -2.90 9.18 -19.45
C LYS A 11 -1.77 8.74 -18.53
N SER A 12 -1.69 7.45 -18.26
CA SER A 12 -0.67 6.87 -17.37
C SER A 12 0.74 7.23 -17.80
N ALA A 13 0.97 7.32 -19.11
CA ALA A 13 2.26 7.76 -19.68
C ALA A 13 2.70 9.17 -19.21
N LYS A 14 1.74 10.08 -18.93
CA LYS A 14 2.08 11.41 -18.39
C LYS A 14 2.58 11.34 -16.96
N THR A 15 1.94 10.53 -16.14
CA THR A 15 2.35 10.32 -14.74
C THR A 15 3.71 9.63 -14.68
N VAL A 16 3.91 8.57 -15.47
CA VAL A 16 5.20 7.87 -15.57
C VAL A 16 6.30 8.83 -16.00
N GLY A 17 6.08 9.62 -17.05
CA GLY A 17 7.05 10.61 -17.52
C GLY A 17 7.43 11.66 -16.47
N LEU A 18 6.46 12.16 -15.70
CA LEU A 18 6.70 13.10 -14.59
C LEU A 18 7.55 12.48 -13.47
N VAL A 19 7.25 11.24 -13.11
CA VAL A 19 8.00 10.53 -12.06
C VAL A 19 9.44 10.31 -12.48
N ILE A 20 9.67 9.83 -13.71
CA ILE A 20 11.03 9.59 -14.23
C ILE A 20 11.79 10.91 -14.37
N GLY A 21 11.14 11.93 -14.91
CA GLY A 21 11.80 13.21 -15.18
C GLY A 21 12.18 13.99 -13.94
N ASN A 22 11.41 13.88 -12.85
CA ASN A 22 11.60 14.74 -11.68
C ASN A 22 12.06 14.04 -10.42
N TYR A 23 11.78 12.72 -10.26
CA TYR A 23 11.95 12.06 -8.96
C TYR A 23 12.66 10.71 -9.02
N HIS A 24 12.49 9.94 -10.09
CA HIS A 24 12.99 8.56 -10.14
C HIS A 24 13.53 8.19 -11.52
N PRO A 25 14.83 8.49 -11.81
CA PRO A 25 15.44 8.33 -13.13
C PRO A 25 15.76 6.86 -13.45
N HIS A 26 14.74 6.03 -13.55
CA HIS A 26 14.82 4.60 -13.86
C HIS A 26 13.93 4.27 -15.07
N GLY A 27 13.88 3.00 -15.48
CA GLY A 27 13.06 2.58 -16.60
C GLY A 27 11.56 2.85 -16.42
N ASP A 28 10.90 3.25 -17.50
CA ASP A 28 9.47 3.57 -17.51
C ASP A 28 8.58 2.38 -17.14
N SER A 29 8.97 1.17 -17.53
CA SER A 29 8.25 -0.06 -17.17
C SER A 29 8.18 -0.28 -15.68
N SER A 30 9.28 -0.08 -14.93
CA SER A 30 9.28 -0.28 -13.48
C SER A 30 8.35 0.70 -12.75
N VAL A 31 8.31 1.96 -13.20
CA VAL A 31 7.40 2.98 -12.66
C VAL A 31 5.95 2.67 -13.02
N TYR A 32 5.70 2.25 -14.26
CA TYR A 32 4.36 1.87 -14.69
C TYR A 32 3.83 0.64 -13.97
N ASP A 33 4.64 -0.40 -13.84
CA ASP A 33 4.27 -1.64 -13.14
C ASP A 33 3.94 -1.37 -11.66
N ALA A 34 4.71 -0.51 -10.99
CA ALA A 34 4.42 -0.08 -9.64
C ALA A 34 3.07 0.67 -9.55
N MET A 35 2.79 1.57 -10.50
CA MET A 35 1.53 2.30 -10.58
C MET A 35 0.34 1.36 -10.82
N VAL A 36 0.47 0.40 -11.75
CA VAL A 36 -0.53 -0.63 -12.02
C VAL A 36 -0.80 -1.45 -10.76
N ARG A 37 0.26 -1.93 -10.09
CA ARG A 37 0.11 -2.72 -8.86
C ARG A 37 -0.65 -1.96 -7.77
N MET A 38 -0.39 -0.67 -7.59
CA MET A 38 -1.10 0.17 -6.62
C MET A 38 -2.57 0.40 -6.94
N SER A 39 -3.04 0.06 -8.14
CA SER A 39 -4.44 0.14 -8.57
C SER A 39 -5.18 -1.20 -8.50
N GLN A 40 -4.46 -2.31 -8.32
CA GLN A 40 -5.03 -3.66 -8.39
C GLN A 40 -5.57 -4.07 -7.01
N GLU A 41 -6.88 -4.15 -6.87
CA GLU A 41 -7.56 -4.51 -5.62
C GLU A 41 -7.35 -5.96 -5.16
N TRP A 42 -6.85 -6.84 -6.05
CA TRP A 42 -6.40 -8.19 -5.69
C TRP A 42 -4.93 -8.26 -5.25
N LYS A 43 -4.16 -7.19 -5.43
CA LYS A 43 -2.74 -7.10 -4.99
C LYS A 43 -2.56 -6.17 -3.79
N ILE A 44 -3.35 -5.11 -3.70
CA ILE A 44 -3.27 -4.07 -2.66
C ILE A 44 -4.58 -4.04 -1.87
N ARG A 45 -4.51 -4.19 -0.55
CA ARG A 45 -5.70 -4.24 0.32
C ARG A 45 -6.52 -2.95 0.27
N THR A 46 -5.85 -1.82 0.14
CA THR A 46 -6.47 -0.51 -0.03
C THR A 46 -5.77 0.21 -1.18
N PRO A 47 -6.33 0.15 -2.41
CA PRO A 47 -5.71 0.75 -3.59
C PRO A 47 -5.47 2.25 -3.46
N GLN A 48 -4.27 2.67 -3.82
CA GLN A 48 -3.81 4.06 -3.73
C GLN A 48 -3.93 4.81 -5.07
N ILE A 49 -4.05 4.07 -6.15
CA ILE A 49 -4.25 4.58 -7.51
C ILE A 49 -5.62 4.15 -8.00
N ASP A 50 -6.36 5.09 -8.56
CA ASP A 50 -7.59 4.85 -9.30
C ASP A 50 -7.24 4.87 -10.80
N MET A 51 -7.41 3.73 -11.45
CA MET A 51 -7.04 3.52 -12.85
C MET A 51 -8.24 3.06 -13.67
N GLN A 52 -8.34 3.58 -14.88
CA GLN A 52 -9.30 3.10 -15.87
C GLN A 52 -8.61 2.57 -17.12
N GLY A 53 -9.25 1.62 -17.77
CA GLY A 53 -8.70 0.80 -18.85
C GLY A 53 -8.28 -0.56 -18.33
N ASN A 54 -7.57 -1.34 -19.14
CA ASN A 54 -7.09 -2.65 -18.77
C ASN A 54 -5.84 -2.52 -17.86
N ASN A 55 -6.02 -2.74 -16.55
CA ASN A 55 -4.94 -2.78 -15.56
C ASN A 55 -4.55 -4.21 -15.15
N GLY A 56 -4.84 -5.21 -15.99
CA GLY A 56 -4.56 -6.62 -15.71
C GLY A 56 -5.71 -7.35 -15.06
N SER A 57 -5.49 -8.60 -14.69
CA SER A 57 -6.47 -9.45 -14.01
C SER A 57 -5.84 -10.21 -12.84
N ILE A 58 -6.69 -10.83 -12.01
CA ILE A 58 -6.26 -11.73 -10.93
C ILE A 58 -5.60 -13.00 -11.49
N ASP A 59 -5.94 -13.39 -12.73
CA ASP A 59 -5.38 -14.55 -13.43
C ASP A 59 -4.01 -14.24 -14.09
N ASP A 60 -3.39 -13.12 -13.68
CA ASP A 60 -2.07 -12.67 -14.10
C ASP A 60 -1.98 -12.18 -15.55
N ASP A 61 -3.11 -11.81 -16.16
CA ASP A 61 -3.08 -11.11 -17.42
C ASP A 61 -2.38 -9.76 -17.27
N PRO A 62 -1.51 -9.36 -18.19
CA PRO A 62 -0.80 -8.10 -18.09
C PRO A 62 -1.70 -6.90 -18.32
N ALA A 63 -1.36 -5.78 -17.70
CA ALA A 63 -1.98 -4.50 -18.00
C ALA A 63 -1.70 -4.08 -19.46
N ALA A 64 -2.62 -3.31 -20.03
CA ALA A 64 -2.37 -2.64 -21.30
C ALA A 64 -1.20 -1.64 -21.18
N ALA A 65 -0.55 -1.32 -22.29
CA ALA A 65 0.54 -0.33 -22.28
C ALA A 65 0.05 1.04 -21.76
N MET A 66 0.94 1.79 -21.08
CA MET A 66 0.63 3.05 -20.38
C MET A 66 0.00 4.14 -21.27
N ARG A 67 0.11 4.04 -22.58
CA ARG A 67 -0.54 4.95 -23.53
C ARG A 67 -2.04 4.71 -23.65
N TYR A 68 -2.52 3.53 -23.27
CA TYR A 68 -3.95 3.16 -23.34
C TYR A 68 -4.68 3.35 -22.02
N THR A 69 -4.00 3.25 -20.89
CA THR A 69 -4.59 3.42 -19.56
C THR A 69 -4.55 4.86 -19.10
N GLU A 70 -5.43 5.17 -18.16
CA GLU A 70 -5.50 6.48 -17.50
C GLU A 70 -5.56 6.26 -15.99
N ALA A 71 -4.96 7.18 -15.24
CA ALA A 71 -4.87 7.06 -13.79
C ALA A 71 -5.02 8.42 -13.09
N ARG A 72 -5.35 8.34 -11.81
CA ARG A 72 -5.31 9.43 -10.84
C ARG A 72 -5.06 8.84 -9.46
N LEU A 73 -4.79 9.66 -8.46
CA LEU A 73 -4.73 9.20 -7.08
C LEU A 73 -6.08 8.63 -6.64
N GLY A 74 -6.07 7.52 -5.94
CA GLY A 74 -7.24 7.04 -5.22
C GLY A 74 -7.59 7.97 -4.06
N ARG A 75 -8.85 8.00 -3.63
CA ARG A 75 -9.32 8.89 -2.57
C ARG A 75 -8.55 8.72 -1.25
N ILE A 76 -8.18 7.49 -0.91
CA ILE A 76 -7.40 7.20 0.31
C ILE A 76 -6.02 7.87 0.30
N SER A 77 -5.43 8.07 -0.88
CA SER A 77 -4.11 8.68 -1.03
C SER A 77 -4.06 10.16 -0.60
N GLU A 78 -5.22 10.84 -0.55
CA GLU A 78 -5.31 12.17 0.05
C GLU A 78 -4.84 12.17 1.51
N HIS A 79 -5.15 11.10 2.25
CA HIS A 79 -4.75 10.97 3.66
C HIS A 79 -3.26 10.64 3.84
N LEU A 80 -2.58 10.14 2.81
CA LEU A 80 -1.11 9.98 2.83
C LEU A 80 -0.38 11.32 2.64
N LEU A 81 -0.99 12.23 1.90
CA LEU A 81 -0.40 13.53 1.51
C LEU A 81 -0.91 14.70 2.36
N LYS A 82 -1.93 14.48 3.17
CA LYS A 82 -2.56 15.55 3.97
C LYS A 82 -1.55 16.24 4.87
N ASP A 83 -1.58 17.57 4.83
CA ASP A 83 -0.71 18.43 5.61
C ASP A 83 0.80 18.37 5.22
N ILE A 84 1.16 17.82 4.06
CA ILE A 84 2.54 17.75 3.57
C ILE A 84 3.22 19.13 3.45
N GLU A 85 2.43 20.19 3.20
CA GLU A 85 2.91 21.56 3.07
C GLU A 85 3.02 22.31 4.42
N LYS A 86 2.73 21.61 5.55
CA LYS A 86 2.74 22.20 6.90
C LYS A 86 3.97 21.83 7.72
N GLU A 87 5.10 21.62 7.09
CA GLU A 87 6.37 21.24 7.74
C GLU A 87 6.25 19.93 8.58
N THR A 88 5.39 19.02 8.16
CA THR A 88 5.16 17.74 8.84
C THR A 88 6.22 16.69 8.51
N VAL A 89 7.01 16.91 7.47
CA VAL A 89 8.05 16.01 6.98
C VAL A 89 9.28 16.79 6.54
N LEU A 90 10.43 16.12 6.54
CA LEU A 90 11.67 16.70 6.00
C LEU A 90 11.66 16.61 4.48
N TRP A 91 12.27 17.60 3.85
CA TRP A 91 12.45 17.68 2.40
C TRP A 91 13.94 17.56 2.06
N ALA A 92 14.23 16.91 0.95
CA ALA A 92 15.57 16.76 0.39
C ALA A 92 15.55 17.15 -1.09
N PRO A 93 16.68 17.57 -1.67
CA PRO A 93 16.80 17.73 -3.11
C PRO A 93 16.51 16.41 -3.83
N ASN A 94 15.89 16.49 -5.01
CA ASN A 94 15.74 15.35 -5.90
C ASN A 94 17.11 14.95 -6.51
N PHE A 95 17.11 13.93 -7.38
CA PHE A 95 18.35 13.33 -7.91
C PHE A 95 19.27 14.29 -8.70
N ASP A 96 18.76 15.41 -9.23
CA ASP A 96 19.50 16.38 -10.04
C ASP A 96 19.50 17.80 -9.42
N ASP A 97 19.09 17.95 -8.18
CA ASP A 97 19.04 19.20 -7.41
C ASP A 97 18.12 20.30 -8.04
N THR A 98 17.21 19.91 -8.93
CA THR A 98 16.30 20.88 -9.60
C THR A 98 14.99 21.08 -8.83
N ALA A 99 14.63 20.17 -7.92
CA ALA A 99 13.41 20.24 -7.14
C ALA A 99 13.62 19.67 -5.73
N MET A 100 12.69 19.96 -4.82
CA MET A 100 12.65 19.35 -3.50
C MET A 100 11.60 18.25 -3.47
N GLU A 101 11.90 17.14 -2.79
CA GLU A 101 10.97 16.04 -2.56
C GLU A 101 10.88 15.69 -1.07
N PRO A 102 9.73 15.21 -0.58
CA PRO A 102 9.60 14.79 0.81
C PRO A 102 10.34 13.47 1.03
N THR A 103 11.09 13.38 2.13
CA THR A 103 11.82 12.15 2.49
C THR A 103 10.90 11.01 2.91
N VAL A 104 9.71 11.34 3.43
CA VAL A 104 8.62 10.43 3.78
C VAL A 104 7.28 11.13 3.57
N LEU A 105 6.19 10.37 3.53
CA LEU A 105 4.84 10.97 3.49
C LEU A 105 4.30 11.17 4.91
N PRO A 106 3.48 12.21 5.16
CA PRO A 106 2.88 12.47 6.47
C PRO A 106 2.00 11.35 7.01
N ALA A 107 1.34 10.62 6.14
CA ALA A 107 0.53 9.42 6.37
C ALA A 107 -0.36 9.48 7.62
N ARG A 108 -1.62 9.90 7.46
CA ARG A 108 -2.59 10.01 8.57
C ARG A 108 -3.15 8.66 9.05
N TYR A 109 -2.79 7.58 8.41
CA TYR A 109 -3.16 6.22 8.81
C TYR A 109 -1.94 5.28 8.64
N PRO A 110 -1.88 4.16 9.35
CA PRO A 110 -0.72 3.27 9.35
C PRO A 110 -0.65 2.43 8.05
N ASN A 111 -0.34 3.06 6.92
CA ASN A 111 -0.33 2.44 5.60
C ASN A 111 0.59 1.21 5.51
N LEU A 112 1.69 1.19 6.28
CA LEU A 112 2.59 0.05 6.36
C LEU A 112 1.87 -1.23 6.81
N LEU A 113 0.96 -1.13 7.78
CA LEU A 113 0.15 -2.26 8.22
C LEU A 113 -1.02 -2.53 7.28
N VAL A 114 -1.69 -1.48 6.80
CA VAL A 114 -2.89 -1.61 5.95
C VAL A 114 -2.58 -2.32 4.64
N ASN A 115 -1.54 -1.90 3.93
CA ASN A 115 -1.17 -2.50 2.64
C ASN A 115 -0.04 -3.53 2.74
N GLY A 116 0.63 -3.60 3.89
CA GLY A 116 1.80 -4.45 4.05
C GLY A 116 2.98 -3.98 3.20
N ILE A 117 4.06 -4.71 3.25
CA ILE A 117 5.24 -4.48 2.41
C ILE A 117 6.03 -5.78 2.26
N THR A 118 6.57 -5.99 1.08
CA THR A 118 7.58 -7.03 0.83
C THR A 118 8.82 -6.37 0.25
N GLY A 119 9.98 -6.65 0.82
CA GLY A 119 11.23 -6.09 0.36
C GLY A 119 12.41 -6.99 0.69
N ILE A 120 13.42 -6.95 -0.19
CA ILE A 120 14.66 -7.71 -0.03
C ILE A 120 15.82 -6.73 -0.18
N ALA A 121 16.72 -6.73 0.80
CA ALA A 121 17.95 -5.97 0.79
C ALA A 121 19.15 -6.86 1.17
N ALA A 122 20.37 -6.35 1.04
CA ALA A 122 21.54 -7.10 1.46
C ALA A 122 21.52 -7.37 2.98
N GLY A 123 21.40 -8.63 3.35
CA GLY A 123 21.35 -9.07 4.77
C GLY A 123 20.00 -8.90 5.47
N TYR A 124 18.98 -8.32 4.80
CA TYR A 124 17.66 -8.06 5.40
C TYR A 124 16.54 -8.40 4.42
N ALA A 125 15.45 -8.90 4.96
CA ALA A 125 14.20 -9.09 4.22
C ALA A 125 13.03 -8.70 5.11
N THR A 126 11.95 -8.18 4.51
CA THR A 126 10.69 -7.91 5.19
C THR A 126 9.54 -8.48 4.39
N ASN A 127 8.52 -8.96 5.09
CA ASN A 127 7.28 -9.45 4.50
C ASN A 127 6.15 -9.22 5.50
N ILE A 128 5.65 -7.99 5.53
CA ILE A 128 4.52 -7.59 6.39
C ILE A 128 3.25 -7.80 5.58
N PRO A 129 2.32 -8.67 6.04
CA PRO A 129 1.04 -8.86 5.36
C PRO A 129 0.14 -7.62 5.52
N PRO A 130 -0.85 -7.44 4.62
CA PRO A 130 -1.84 -6.38 4.76
C PRO A 130 -2.81 -6.67 5.91
N HIS A 131 -3.42 -5.60 6.45
CA HIS A 131 -4.39 -5.65 7.54
C HIS A 131 -5.64 -4.82 7.21
N ASN A 132 -6.71 -5.05 7.94
CA ASN A 132 -7.94 -4.28 7.81
C ASN A 132 -7.71 -2.82 8.20
N LEU A 133 -8.20 -1.88 7.37
CA LEU A 133 -8.00 -0.44 7.59
C LEU A 133 -8.60 0.03 8.90
N SER A 134 -9.84 -0.37 9.22
CA SER A 134 -10.52 0.04 10.45
C SER A 134 -9.81 -0.52 11.67
N GLU A 135 -9.49 -1.81 11.69
CA GLU A 135 -8.76 -2.47 12.76
C GLU A 135 -7.40 -1.79 13.03
N ALA A 136 -6.65 -1.51 11.96
CA ALA A 136 -5.34 -0.85 12.09
C ALA A 136 -5.46 0.59 12.63
N ILE A 137 -6.50 1.32 12.25
CA ILE A 137 -6.77 2.67 12.79
C ILE A 137 -7.20 2.59 14.25
N ASP A 138 -8.11 1.68 14.60
CA ASP A 138 -8.61 1.53 15.96
C ASP A 138 -7.47 1.13 16.93
N ALA A 139 -6.62 0.20 16.53
CA ALA A 139 -5.42 -0.17 17.28
C ALA A 139 -4.45 1.01 17.45
N ALA A 140 -4.23 1.80 16.39
CA ALA A 140 -3.39 2.99 16.45
C ALA A 140 -3.95 4.06 17.40
N VAL A 141 -5.25 4.33 17.34
CA VAL A 141 -5.95 5.26 18.24
C VAL A 141 -5.85 4.78 19.69
N TYR A 142 -6.11 3.50 19.94
CA TYR A 142 -5.96 2.92 21.27
C TYR A 142 -4.53 3.09 21.81
N ARG A 143 -3.51 2.78 20.99
CA ARG A 143 -2.10 2.94 21.36
C ARG A 143 -1.72 4.38 21.69
N ILE A 144 -2.26 5.37 20.95
CA ILE A 144 -2.02 6.79 21.22
C ILE A 144 -2.62 7.19 22.57
N GLN A 145 -3.83 6.69 22.88
CA GLN A 145 -4.54 7.00 24.13
C GLN A 145 -3.96 6.25 25.34
N HIS A 146 -3.37 5.08 25.12
CA HIS A 146 -2.84 4.17 26.15
C HIS A 146 -1.40 3.79 25.82
N ALA A 147 -0.46 4.69 26.10
CA ALA A 147 0.96 4.53 25.72
C ALA A 147 1.62 3.25 26.28
N ASP A 148 1.14 2.75 27.41
CA ASP A 148 1.67 1.55 28.07
C ASP A 148 0.83 0.28 27.80
N CYS A 149 -0.07 0.31 26.80
CA CYS A 149 -0.91 -0.84 26.49
C CYS A 149 -0.08 -2.06 26.07
N SER A 150 -0.56 -3.22 26.47
CA SER A 150 0.03 -4.52 26.13
C SER A 150 -0.29 -4.94 24.69
N LEU A 151 0.44 -5.95 24.19
CA LEU A 151 0.12 -6.57 22.91
C LEU A 151 -1.28 -7.21 22.93
N ASP A 152 -1.67 -7.83 24.02
CA ASP A 152 -2.98 -8.48 24.14
C ASP A 152 -4.13 -7.48 23.96
N GLU A 153 -4.02 -6.30 24.57
CA GLU A 153 -5.00 -5.24 24.40
C GLU A 153 -5.04 -4.71 22.95
N LEU A 154 -3.90 -4.57 22.29
CA LEU A 154 -3.86 -4.18 20.87
C LEU A 154 -4.49 -5.25 19.97
N MET A 155 -4.30 -6.52 20.26
CA MET A 155 -4.87 -7.62 19.49
C MET A 155 -6.40 -7.76 19.63
N GLU A 156 -7.02 -7.07 20.57
CA GLU A 156 -8.48 -6.93 20.62
C GLU A 156 -9.02 -6.06 19.46
N TYR A 157 -8.20 -5.14 18.95
CA TYR A 157 -8.53 -4.24 17.84
C TYR A 157 -8.01 -4.76 16.49
N ILE A 158 -6.76 -5.26 16.43
CA ILE A 158 -6.15 -5.78 15.22
C ILE A 158 -5.90 -7.28 15.37
N GLN A 159 -6.78 -8.08 14.79
CA GLN A 159 -6.78 -9.53 15.02
C GLN A 159 -5.75 -10.28 14.17
N GLY A 160 -5.33 -9.72 13.05
CA GLY A 160 -4.35 -10.33 12.17
C GLY A 160 -4.45 -9.85 10.71
N PRO A 161 -3.74 -10.51 9.79
CA PRO A 161 -3.76 -10.17 8.39
C PRO A 161 -5.13 -10.22 7.74
N ASP A 162 -5.39 -9.28 6.82
CA ASP A 162 -6.58 -9.20 6.00
C ASP A 162 -6.16 -9.10 4.51
N PHE A 163 -6.12 -10.24 3.84
CA PHE A 163 -5.65 -10.32 2.46
C PHE A 163 -6.72 -9.88 1.45
N PRO A 164 -6.34 -9.19 0.35
CA PRO A 164 -7.28 -8.73 -0.67
C PRO A 164 -8.15 -9.84 -1.25
N THR A 165 -7.57 -11.02 -1.45
CA THR A 165 -8.27 -12.19 -2.02
C THR A 165 -8.88 -13.11 -0.96
N GLY A 166 -8.86 -12.70 0.31
CA GLY A 166 -9.43 -13.46 1.43
C GLY A 166 -8.58 -14.68 1.81
N GLY A 167 -9.25 -15.68 2.38
CA GLY A 167 -8.63 -16.89 2.90
C GLY A 167 -8.99 -17.11 4.37
N ILE A 168 -8.60 -18.26 4.91
CA ILE A 168 -8.80 -18.62 6.30
C ILE A 168 -7.43 -18.80 6.95
N VAL A 169 -7.14 -17.96 7.95
CA VAL A 169 -5.92 -18.11 8.76
C VAL A 169 -6.13 -19.28 9.74
N GLN A 170 -5.15 -20.18 9.80
CA GLN A 170 -5.17 -21.34 10.69
C GLN A 170 -4.34 -21.09 11.95
N GLY A 171 -5.02 -20.95 13.08
CA GLY A 171 -4.39 -20.67 14.38
C GLY A 171 -4.02 -19.19 14.57
N ILE A 172 -3.81 -18.80 15.81
CA ILE A 172 -3.46 -17.42 16.21
C ILE A 172 -1.99 -17.30 16.63
N GLU A 173 -1.35 -18.42 16.94
CA GLU A 173 -0.02 -18.45 17.53
C GLU A 173 1.03 -17.78 16.62
N GLY A 174 0.98 -18.05 15.32
CA GLY A 174 1.90 -17.43 14.36
C GLY A 174 1.67 -15.93 14.16
N ILE A 175 0.43 -15.45 14.30
CA ILE A 175 0.10 -14.01 14.27
C ILE A 175 0.68 -13.36 15.52
N ARG A 176 0.43 -13.94 16.70
CA ARG A 176 0.93 -13.42 17.98
C ARG A 176 2.45 -13.36 17.99
N GLU A 177 3.12 -14.43 17.58
CA GLU A 177 4.57 -14.48 17.46
C GLU A 177 5.11 -13.38 16.52
N ALA A 178 4.44 -13.17 15.36
CA ALA A 178 4.81 -12.12 14.42
C ALA A 178 4.67 -10.72 15.02
N PHE A 179 3.60 -10.44 15.76
CA PHE A 179 3.38 -9.15 16.41
C PHE A 179 4.34 -8.91 17.58
N GLU A 180 4.69 -9.94 18.34
CA GLU A 180 5.56 -9.85 19.52
C GLU A 180 7.03 -9.74 19.12
N THR A 181 7.48 -10.53 18.15
CA THR A 181 8.90 -10.69 17.83
C THR A 181 9.31 -10.10 16.48
N GLY A 182 8.35 -9.72 15.65
CA GLY A 182 8.56 -9.34 14.24
C GLY A 182 8.79 -10.55 13.33
N LYS A 183 8.67 -11.78 13.82
CA LYS A 183 8.80 -13.02 13.04
C LYS A 183 7.72 -14.00 13.47
N GLY A 184 6.99 -14.57 12.52
CA GLY A 184 5.98 -15.58 12.78
C GLY A 184 5.59 -16.29 11.49
N ARG A 185 5.06 -17.51 11.63
CA ARG A 185 4.57 -18.30 10.51
C ARG A 185 3.05 -18.31 10.50
N ILE A 186 2.46 -17.65 9.51
CA ILE A 186 1.01 -17.58 9.32
C ILE A 186 0.62 -18.58 8.22
N ILE A 187 -0.29 -19.49 8.53
CA ILE A 187 -0.80 -20.49 7.58
C ILE A 187 -2.15 -20.04 7.07
N ILE A 188 -2.28 -19.93 5.75
CA ILE A 188 -3.51 -19.50 5.08
C ILE A 188 -4.04 -20.66 4.25
N ARG A 189 -5.34 -20.93 4.37
CA ARG A 189 -6.06 -21.89 3.56
C ARG A 189 -7.09 -21.19 2.69
N GLY A 190 -7.11 -21.53 1.40
CA GLY A 190 -8.16 -21.11 0.48
C GLY A 190 -9.52 -21.69 0.88
N LYS A 191 -10.60 -20.95 0.63
CA LYS A 191 -11.97 -21.42 0.72
C LYS A 191 -12.46 -21.82 -0.66
N ALA A 192 -12.64 -23.12 -0.89
CA ALA A 192 -13.19 -23.64 -2.14
C ALA A 192 -14.67 -23.95 -1.99
N ASN A 193 -15.49 -23.50 -2.94
CA ASN A 193 -16.89 -23.86 -3.08
C ASN A 193 -17.08 -24.59 -4.42
N ILE A 194 -17.84 -25.67 -4.41
CA ILE A 194 -18.21 -26.41 -5.63
C ILE A 194 -19.69 -26.14 -5.88
N GLU A 195 -19.98 -25.54 -7.01
CA GLU A 195 -21.36 -25.32 -7.46
C GLU A 195 -21.67 -26.28 -8.62
N GLN A 196 -22.79 -26.95 -8.52
CA GLN A 196 -23.30 -27.75 -9.62
C GLN A 196 -24.08 -26.83 -10.59
N LYS A 197 -23.67 -26.83 -11.86
CA LYS A 197 -24.28 -26.00 -12.93
C LYS A 197 -25.52 -26.67 -13.48
#